data_0b8efbc22fa153bc8c4e8d2f6a5d3ec2
#
_entry.id   0b8efbc22fa153bc8c4e8d2f6a5d3ec2
#
_cell.length_a   1.000
_cell.length_b   1.000
_cell.length_c   1.000
_cell.angle_alpha   90.00
_cell.angle_beta   90.00
_cell.angle_gamma   90.00
#
_symmetry.space_group_name_H-M   'P 1'
#
loop_
_entity.id
_entity.type
_entity.pdbx_description
1 polymer ?
#
loop_
_entity_poly.entity_id
_entity_poly.type
_entity_poly.pdbx_seq_one_letter_code
_entity_poly.pdbx_strand_id
1 'polypeptide(L)'
;MVNSRAPAETVDALLRARADRGVFRTFAASRVRGKLDCSAVWLGERPLRIVFDPQRGVLEFRDLLPNLPYKSGLYRDFRKFLKGRAAEDLPGHRRVDPDRVRLRGRNRKGSVTVSLESLDGDWEYCVSKGLKLVNEVFLGFLRGPYHEYMVSNFHEPED
;
A
#
# COMPACT_ATOMS: atom_id res chain seq x y z
N MET A 1 7.50 26.38 -10.45
CA MET A 1 6.34 25.81 -11.13
C MET A 1 6.44 24.28 -11.12
N VAL A 2 5.43 23.63 -10.62
CA VAL A 2 5.45 22.19 -10.55
C VAL A 2 4.98 21.59 -11.88
N ASN A 3 5.84 20.80 -12.50
CA ASN A 3 5.49 20.04 -13.69
C ASN A 3 4.82 18.74 -13.26
N SER A 4 3.60 18.46 -13.72
CA SER A 4 2.86 17.25 -13.35
C SER A 4 3.58 15.95 -13.75
N ARG A 5 4.54 16.02 -14.69
CA ARG A 5 5.36 14.86 -15.07
C ARG A 5 6.42 14.54 -14.02
N ALA A 6 6.97 15.57 -13.36
CA ALA A 6 8.06 15.36 -12.41
C ALA A 6 7.66 14.46 -11.23
N PRO A 7 6.49 14.61 -10.61
CA PRO A 7 6.08 13.68 -9.55
C PRO A 7 6.02 12.21 -10.00
N ALA A 8 5.42 11.95 -11.16
CA ALA A 8 5.32 10.59 -11.67
C ALA A 8 6.68 10.01 -12.02
N GLU A 9 7.56 10.80 -12.60
CA GLU A 9 8.93 10.37 -12.90
C GLU A 9 9.71 10.07 -11.63
N THR A 10 9.53 10.90 -10.61
CA THR A 10 10.17 10.69 -9.32
C THR A 10 9.69 9.40 -8.66
N VAL A 11 8.38 9.18 -8.63
CA VAL A 11 7.80 7.95 -8.04
C VAL A 11 8.26 6.71 -8.81
N ASP A 12 8.27 6.77 -10.14
CA ASP A 12 8.75 5.67 -10.97
C ASP A 12 10.21 5.34 -10.63
N ALA A 13 11.07 6.35 -10.57
CA ALA A 13 12.48 6.15 -10.24
C ALA A 13 12.68 5.56 -8.84
N LEU A 14 11.89 6.01 -7.87
CA LEU A 14 11.96 5.49 -6.50
C LEU A 14 11.55 4.01 -6.44
N LEU A 15 10.50 3.65 -7.16
CA LEU A 15 10.03 2.26 -7.20
C LEU A 15 11.02 1.36 -7.95
N ARG A 16 11.58 1.83 -9.07
CA ARG A 16 12.58 1.08 -9.81
C ARG A 16 13.84 0.84 -8.98
N ALA A 17 14.25 1.83 -8.19
CA ALA A 17 15.40 1.66 -7.30
C ALA A 17 15.16 0.55 -6.29
N ARG A 18 13.92 0.39 -5.81
CA ARG A 18 13.56 -0.73 -4.93
C ARG A 18 13.63 -2.06 -5.66
N ALA A 19 13.15 -2.10 -6.91
CA ALA A 19 13.23 -3.30 -7.74
C ALA A 19 14.68 -3.71 -7.98
N ASP A 20 15.54 -2.74 -8.28
CA ASP A 20 16.97 -3.00 -8.53
C ASP A 20 17.67 -3.54 -7.29
N ARG A 21 17.17 -3.20 -6.10
CA ARG A 21 17.71 -3.74 -4.84
C ARG A 21 17.08 -5.06 -4.41
N GLY A 22 16.20 -5.62 -5.24
CA GLY A 22 15.57 -6.90 -4.97
C GLY A 22 14.36 -6.85 -4.05
N VAL A 23 13.81 -5.66 -3.77
CA VAL A 23 12.58 -5.54 -2.97
C VAL A 23 11.40 -6.14 -3.71
N PHE A 24 11.34 -5.92 -5.03
CA PHE A 24 10.36 -6.56 -5.91
C PHE A 24 11.06 -7.58 -6.79
N ARG A 25 10.43 -8.75 -7.00
CA ARG A 25 11.00 -9.76 -7.86
C ARG A 25 10.84 -9.42 -9.34
N THR A 26 9.71 -8.82 -9.69
CA THR A 26 9.47 -8.25 -11.02
C THR A 26 8.90 -6.85 -10.85
N PHE A 27 9.13 -6.00 -11.84
CA PHE A 27 8.59 -4.65 -11.81
C PHE A 27 8.38 -4.18 -13.24
N ALA A 28 7.18 -3.69 -13.52
CA ALA A 28 6.84 -3.08 -14.80
C ALA A 28 5.98 -1.85 -14.53
N ALA A 29 6.23 -0.78 -15.27
CA ALA A 29 5.49 0.45 -15.13
C ALA A 29 5.03 0.96 -16.49
N SER A 30 3.82 1.52 -16.54
CA SER A 30 3.28 2.13 -17.75
C SER A 30 2.48 3.36 -17.38
N ARG A 31 2.21 4.21 -18.37
CA ARG A 31 1.37 5.39 -18.20
C ARG A 31 -0.01 5.08 -18.76
N VAL A 32 -1.03 5.21 -17.93
CA VAL A 32 -2.41 4.95 -18.31
C VAL A 32 -3.26 6.12 -17.88
N ARG A 33 -3.81 6.86 -18.83
CA ARG A 33 -4.70 7.99 -18.57
C ARG A 33 -4.10 9.02 -17.60
N GLY A 34 -2.81 9.31 -17.78
CA GLY A 34 -2.12 10.29 -16.94
C GLY A 34 -1.64 9.77 -15.60
N LYS A 35 -1.92 8.51 -15.30
CA LYS A 35 -1.48 7.87 -14.07
C LYS A 35 -0.32 6.95 -14.33
N LEU A 36 0.52 6.75 -13.33
CA LEU A 36 1.57 5.74 -13.37
C LEU A 36 1.00 4.44 -12.81
N ASP A 37 0.96 3.40 -13.63
CA ASP A 37 0.41 2.09 -13.26
C ASP A 37 1.55 1.08 -13.22
N CYS A 38 1.85 0.57 -12.04
CA CYS A 38 2.95 -0.34 -11.81
C CYS A 38 2.44 -1.70 -11.36
N SER A 39 3.08 -2.75 -11.87
CA SER A 39 2.87 -4.11 -11.39
C SER A 39 4.19 -4.68 -10.92
N ALA A 40 4.15 -5.41 -9.81
CA ALA A 40 5.32 -6.00 -9.20
C ALA A 40 4.93 -7.29 -8.51
N VAL A 41 5.93 -8.12 -8.20
CA VAL A 41 5.72 -9.29 -7.36
C VAL A 41 6.57 -9.09 -6.10
N TRP A 42 5.89 -9.08 -4.97
CA TRP A 42 6.52 -8.92 -3.66
C TRP A 42 6.93 -10.29 -3.12
N LEU A 43 7.54 -10.28 -1.96
CA LEU A 43 7.95 -11.50 -1.28
C LEU A 43 6.80 -12.52 -1.20
N GLY A 44 7.10 -13.81 -1.42
CA GLY A 44 6.10 -14.87 -1.37
C GLY A 44 5.20 -14.91 -2.60
N GLU A 45 5.65 -14.34 -3.70
CA GLU A 45 4.94 -14.36 -4.99
C GLU A 45 3.60 -13.62 -4.98
N ARG A 46 3.43 -12.66 -4.06
CA ARG A 46 2.20 -11.88 -4.02
C ARG A 46 2.22 -10.79 -5.08
N PRO A 47 1.20 -10.75 -5.96
CA PRO A 47 1.11 -9.65 -6.91
C PRO A 47 0.80 -8.35 -6.17
N LEU A 48 1.44 -7.28 -6.61
CA LEU A 48 1.26 -5.96 -6.02
C LEU A 48 1.02 -4.97 -7.15
N ARG A 49 -0.08 -4.24 -7.08
CA ARG A 49 -0.38 -3.19 -8.04
C ARG A 49 -0.31 -1.84 -7.37
N ILE A 50 0.54 -0.97 -7.91
CA ILE A 50 0.76 0.36 -7.37
C ILE A 50 0.37 1.37 -8.44
N VAL A 51 -0.55 2.27 -8.10
CA VAL A 51 -1.00 3.30 -9.03
C VAL A 51 -0.76 4.66 -8.40
N PHE A 52 -0.06 5.54 -9.13
CA PHE A 52 0.19 6.90 -8.68
C PHE A 52 -0.54 7.88 -9.57
N ASP A 53 -1.36 8.75 -8.96
CA ASP A 53 -2.07 9.82 -9.64
C ASP A 53 -1.37 11.14 -9.33
N PRO A 54 -0.60 11.69 -10.29
CA PRO A 54 0.17 12.91 -10.02
C PRO A 54 -0.70 14.15 -9.84
N GLN A 55 -1.91 14.16 -10.41
CA GLN A 55 -2.80 15.32 -10.26
C GLN A 55 -3.35 15.41 -8.84
N ARG A 56 -3.68 14.27 -8.26
CA ARG A 56 -4.22 14.21 -6.90
C ARG A 56 -3.15 14.02 -5.84
N GLY A 57 -1.93 13.67 -6.25
CA GLY A 57 -0.85 13.37 -5.31
C GLY A 57 -1.10 12.12 -4.49
N VAL A 58 -1.74 11.11 -5.07
CA VAL A 58 -2.17 9.91 -4.35
C VAL A 58 -1.45 8.68 -4.89
N LEU A 59 -0.83 7.93 -3.98
CA LEU A 59 -0.22 6.64 -4.25
C LEU A 59 -1.15 5.56 -3.71
N GLU A 60 -1.59 4.63 -4.57
CA GLU A 60 -2.51 3.57 -4.20
C GLU A 60 -1.85 2.20 -4.31
N PHE A 61 -2.07 1.37 -3.29
CA PHE A 61 -1.75 -0.06 -3.35
C PHE A 61 -3.08 -0.77 -3.55
N ARG A 62 -3.39 -1.11 -4.80
CA ARG A 62 -4.71 -1.60 -5.19
C ARG A 62 -4.88 -3.08 -4.90
N ASP A 63 -6.06 -3.43 -4.44
CA ASP A 63 -6.46 -4.81 -4.17
C ASP A 63 -5.47 -5.53 -3.25
N LEU A 64 -4.99 -4.81 -2.25
CA LEU A 64 -3.99 -5.32 -1.32
C LEU A 64 -4.50 -6.50 -0.51
N LEU A 65 -5.77 -6.44 -0.08
CA LEU A 65 -6.40 -7.52 0.67
C LEU A 65 -7.70 -7.94 -0.04
N PRO A 66 -7.72 -9.07 -0.72
CA PRO A 66 -8.95 -9.60 -1.32
C PRO A 66 -9.80 -10.35 -0.29
N ASN A 67 -11.08 -10.56 -0.61
CA ASN A 67 -11.99 -11.38 0.19
C ASN A 67 -12.17 -10.88 1.63
N LEU A 68 -12.28 -9.57 1.81
CA LEU A 68 -12.46 -8.95 3.12
C LEU A 68 -13.76 -8.16 3.11
N PRO A 69 -14.89 -8.77 3.47
CA PRO A 69 -16.19 -8.11 3.36
C PRO A 69 -16.26 -6.80 4.14
N TYR A 70 -16.92 -5.81 3.57
CA TYR A 70 -17.00 -4.47 4.14
C TYR A 70 -17.54 -4.46 5.58
N LYS A 71 -18.53 -5.29 5.85
CA LYS A 71 -19.17 -5.33 7.18
C LYS A 71 -18.52 -6.32 8.13
N SER A 72 -17.39 -6.94 7.74
CA SER A 72 -16.74 -7.92 8.60
C SER A 72 -16.01 -7.25 9.75
N GLY A 73 -15.90 -7.98 10.87
CA GLY A 73 -15.09 -7.53 12.00
C GLY A 73 -13.62 -7.42 11.63
N LEU A 74 -13.15 -8.26 10.69
CA LEU A 74 -11.78 -8.23 10.24
C LEU A 74 -11.46 -6.93 9.46
N TYR A 75 -12.39 -6.45 8.63
CA TYR A 75 -12.19 -5.16 7.97
C TYR A 75 -12.16 -4.02 8.98
N ARG A 76 -12.99 -4.08 10.00
CA ARG A 76 -12.96 -3.10 11.09
C ARG A 76 -11.61 -3.12 11.79
N ASP A 77 -11.05 -4.31 12.04
CA ASP A 77 -9.73 -4.45 12.66
C ASP A 77 -8.64 -3.90 11.76
N PHE A 78 -8.76 -4.12 10.45
CA PHE A 78 -7.81 -3.56 9.49
C PHE A 78 -7.85 -2.02 9.50
N ARG A 79 -9.03 -1.44 9.58
CA ARG A 79 -9.16 0.03 9.67
C ARG A 79 -8.50 0.58 10.93
N LYS A 80 -8.64 -0.13 12.05
CA LYS A 80 -7.95 0.24 13.29
C LYS A 80 -6.46 0.13 13.14
N PHE A 81 -5.99 -0.91 12.47
CA PHE A 81 -4.56 -1.10 12.18
C PHE A 81 -4.02 0.09 11.38
N LEU A 82 -4.71 0.48 10.32
CA LEU A 82 -4.28 1.63 9.51
C LEU A 82 -4.24 2.92 10.34
N LYS A 83 -5.28 3.17 11.11
CA LYS A 83 -5.34 4.36 11.94
C LYS A 83 -4.20 4.38 12.94
N GLY A 84 -3.82 3.22 13.46
CA GLY A 84 -2.72 3.10 14.42
C GLY A 84 -1.35 3.39 13.83
N ARG A 85 -1.21 3.40 12.49
CA ARG A 85 0.09 3.71 11.85
C ARG A 85 0.49 5.17 12.02
N ALA A 86 -0.43 6.04 12.35
CA ALA A 86 -0.15 7.45 12.65
C ALA A 86 0.00 7.74 14.14
N ALA A 87 -0.08 6.73 15.01
CA ALA A 87 -0.05 6.91 16.44
C ALA A 87 1.29 7.48 16.92
N GLU A 88 1.22 8.44 17.84
CA GLU A 88 2.42 9.15 18.32
C GLU A 88 3.40 8.26 19.07
N ASP A 89 2.93 7.16 19.64
CA ASP A 89 3.77 6.23 20.38
C ASP A 89 4.53 5.24 19.50
N LEU A 90 4.28 5.24 18.18
CA LEU A 90 5.06 4.41 17.27
C LEU A 90 6.44 5.00 17.02
N PRO A 91 7.47 4.15 16.87
CA PRO A 91 8.79 4.64 16.44
C PRO A 91 8.69 5.39 15.10
N GLY A 92 9.50 6.43 14.94
CA GLY A 92 9.45 7.31 13.76
C GLY A 92 9.57 6.56 12.43
N HIS A 93 10.38 5.50 12.40
CA HIS A 93 10.57 4.72 11.16
C HIS A 93 9.33 3.91 10.77
N ARG A 94 8.43 3.63 11.72
CA ARG A 94 7.18 2.90 11.47
C ARG A 94 5.97 3.82 11.38
N ARG A 95 6.09 5.03 11.90
CA ARG A 95 4.97 5.97 11.97
C ARG A 95 4.79 6.69 10.64
N VAL A 96 3.53 6.81 10.21
CA VAL A 96 3.15 7.67 9.09
C VAL A 96 2.67 8.99 9.68
N ASP A 97 3.41 10.06 9.43
CA ASP A 97 3.08 11.38 9.96
C ASP A 97 1.82 11.91 9.28
N PRO A 98 0.71 12.12 10.03
CA PRO A 98 -0.55 12.56 9.43
C PRO A 98 -0.52 13.98 8.88
N ASP A 99 0.49 14.79 9.26
CA ASP A 99 0.68 16.11 8.69
C ASP A 99 1.35 16.07 7.31
N ARG A 100 1.97 14.95 6.97
CA ARG A 100 2.71 14.79 5.70
C ARG A 100 2.01 13.86 4.72
N VAL A 101 1.30 12.85 5.23
CA VAL A 101 0.63 11.84 4.39
C VAL A 101 -0.74 11.54 4.98
N ARG A 102 -1.76 11.60 4.15
CA ARG A 102 -3.09 11.15 4.53
C ARG A 102 -3.29 9.70 4.10
N LEU A 103 -3.48 8.83 5.07
CA LEU A 103 -3.61 7.41 4.87
C LEU A 103 -5.08 7.00 4.88
N ARG A 104 -5.51 6.25 3.86
CA ARG A 104 -6.91 5.80 3.76
C ARG A 104 -6.96 4.35 3.29
N GLY A 105 -7.94 3.61 3.83
CA GLY A 105 -8.32 2.30 3.33
C GLY A 105 -9.70 2.39 2.69
N ARG A 106 -9.87 1.70 1.58
CA ARG A 106 -11.16 1.64 0.89
C ARG A 106 -11.46 0.20 0.53
N ASN A 107 -12.70 -0.21 0.80
CA ASN A 107 -13.17 -1.56 0.50
C ASN A 107 -14.21 -1.48 -0.61
N ARG A 108 -13.92 -2.12 -1.74
CA ARG A 108 -14.86 -2.23 -2.85
C ARG A 108 -15.15 -3.70 -3.08
N LYS A 109 -16.37 -4.13 -2.78
CA LYS A 109 -16.82 -5.52 -2.99
C LYS A 109 -15.88 -6.54 -2.35
N GLY A 110 -15.37 -6.23 -1.17
CA GLY A 110 -14.49 -7.12 -0.43
C GLY A 110 -13.01 -7.00 -0.76
N SER A 111 -12.66 -6.13 -1.71
CA SER A 111 -11.24 -5.90 -2.04
C SER A 111 -10.78 -4.58 -1.45
N VAL A 112 -9.71 -4.60 -0.68
CA VAL A 112 -9.21 -3.44 0.06
C VAL A 112 -8.05 -2.81 -0.68
N THR A 113 -8.17 -1.50 -0.92
CA THR A 113 -7.12 -0.67 -1.49
C THR A 113 -6.66 0.32 -0.41
N VAL A 114 -5.35 0.47 -0.27
CA VAL A 114 -4.78 1.45 0.66
C VAL A 114 -4.18 2.58 -0.15
N SER A 115 -4.50 3.81 0.22
CA SER A 115 -3.99 4.99 -0.48
C SER A 115 -3.27 5.92 0.48
N LEU A 116 -2.21 6.56 -0.04
CA LEU A 116 -1.44 7.57 0.66
C LEU A 116 -1.45 8.84 -0.18
N GLU A 117 -2.02 9.90 0.38
CA GLU A 117 -2.02 11.21 -0.28
C GLU A 117 -0.88 12.04 0.31
N SER A 118 0.06 12.46 -0.52
CA SER A 118 1.14 13.32 -0.06
C SER A 118 0.62 14.74 0.12
N LEU A 119 0.81 15.29 1.31
CA LEU A 119 0.35 16.63 1.67
C LEU A 119 1.45 17.67 1.47
N ASP A 120 2.71 17.25 1.41
CA ASP A 120 3.87 18.15 1.30
C ASP A 120 4.66 17.96 0.01
N GLY A 121 4.25 17.03 -0.86
CA GLY A 121 4.96 16.76 -2.11
C GLY A 121 6.27 16.01 -1.95
N ASP A 122 6.55 15.48 -0.78
CA ASP A 122 7.74 14.67 -0.56
C ASP A 122 7.45 13.22 -0.98
N TRP A 123 7.72 12.93 -2.24
CA TRP A 123 7.40 11.62 -2.83
C TRP A 123 8.28 10.51 -2.26
N GLU A 124 9.52 10.82 -1.91
CA GLU A 124 10.42 9.84 -1.30
C GLU A 124 9.85 9.37 0.03
N TYR A 125 9.39 10.29 0.86
CA TYR A 125 8.75 9.97 2.13
C TYR A 125 7.49 9.12 1.90
N CYS A 126 6.65 9.54 0.96
CA CYS A 126 5.39 8.86 0.67
C CYS A 126 5.62 7.43 0.19
N VAL A 127 6.53 7.22 -0.75
CA VAL A 127 6.85 5.88 -1.27
C VAL A 127 7.48 5.03 -0.18
N SER A 128 8.42 5.56 0.56
CA SER A 128 9.10 4.83 1.64
C SER A 128 8.10 4.37 2.71
N LYS A 129 7.22 5.26 3.16
CA LYS A 129 6.22 4.91 4.16
C LYS A 129 5.19 3.93 3.62
N GLY A 130 4.81 4.09 2.36
CA GLY A 130 3.86 3.18 1.72
C GLY A 130 4.40 1.75 1.64
N LEU A 131 5.64 1.60 1.23
CA LEU A 131 6.25 0.26 1.13
C LEU A 131 6.45 -0.38 2.50
N LYS A 132 6.84 0.40 3.50
CA LYS A 132 6.93 -0.12 4.87
C LYS A 132 5.57 -0.53 5.40
N LEU A 133 4.53 0.23 5.09
CA LEU A 133 3.17 -0.11 5.48
C LEU A 133 2.72 -1.41 4.84
N VAL A 134 2.96 -1.60 3.55
CA VAL A 134 2.62 -2.84 2.85
C VAL A 134 3.32 -4.02 3.50
N ASN A 135 4.60 -3.87 3.83
CA ASN A 135 5.35 -4.91 4.52
C ASN A 135 4.73 -5.24 5.89
N GLU A 136 4.33 -4.22 6.65
CA GLU A 136 3.69 -4.46 7.95
C GLU A 136 2.33 -5.13 7.80
N VAL A 137 1.57 -4.79 6.76
CA VAL A 137 0.31 -5.47 6.46
C VAL A 137 0.56 -6.96 6.21
N PHE A 138 1.58 -7.28 5.40
CA PHE A 138 1.90 -8.68 5.10
C PHE A 138 2.42 -9.43 6.31
N LEU A 139 3.29 -8.82 7.12
CA LEU A 139 3.89 -9.49 8.26
C LEU A 139 2.96 -9.52 9.49
N GLY A 140 2.29 -8.41 9.76
CA GLY A 140 1.49 -8.28 10.96
C GLY A 140 0.04 -8.70 10.79
N PHE A 141 -0.60 -8.25 9.72
CA PHE A 141 -2.03 -8.48 9.53
C PHE A 141 -2.33 -9.76 8.76
N LEU A 142 -1.64 -10.00 7.64
CA LEU A 142 -1.90 -11.20 6.83
C LEU A 142 -1.49 -12.49 7.52
N ARG A 143 -0.40 -12.49 8.28
CA ARG A 143 0.07 -13.68 8.99
C ARG A 143 -0.71 -13.95 10.26
N GLY A 144 -1.42 -12.96 10.78
CA GLY A 144 -2.22 -13.11 11.99
C GLY A 144 -3.71 -13.15 11.67
N PRO A 145 -4.44 -12.04 11.96
CA PRO A 145 -5.89 -12.04 11.86
C PRO A 145 -6.45 -12.43 10.48
N TYR A 146 -5.83 -11.97 9.41
CA TYR A 146 -6.33 -12.26 8.06
C TYR A 146 -6.16 -13.73 7.71
N HIS A 147 -5.02 -14.32 8.07
CA HIS A 147 -4.79 -15.74 7.81
C HIS A 147 -5.80 -16.61 8.58
N GLU A 148 -6.01 -16.30 9.86
CA GLU A 148 -6.99 -17.02 10.67
C GLU A 148 -8.40 -16.89 10.09
N TYR A 149 -8.77 -15.69 9.62
CA TYR A 149 -10.07 -15.46 9.01
C TYR A 149 -10.24 -16.31 7.74
N MET A 150 -9.23 -16.37 6.88
CA MET A 150 -9.30 -17.14 5.64
C MET A 150 -9.39 -18.64 5.92
N VAL A 151 -8.64 -19.14 6.87
CA VAL A 151 -8.73 -20.55 7.27
C VAL A 151 -10.11 -20.89 7.81
N SER A 152 -10.65 -20.04 8.68
CA SER A 152 -11.96 -20.29 9.31
C SER A 152 -13.12 -20.19 8.34
N ASN A 153 -13.07 -19.24 7.39
CA ASN A 153 -14.23 -18.93 6.54
C ASN A 153 -14.18 -19.56 5.16
N PHE A 154 -13.00 -19.93 4.67
CA PHE A 154 -12.84 -20.47 3.32
C PHE A 154 -12.19 -21.86 3.33
N HIS A 155 -11.92 -22.42 4.51
CA HIS A 155 -11.33 -23.77 4.66
C HIS A 155 -10.04 -23.95 3.90
N GLU A 156 -9.22 -22.92 3.86
CA GLU A 156 -7.92 -23.03 3.23
C GLU A 156 -7.01 -23.93 4.04
N PRO A 157 -6.27 -24.84 3.40
CA PRO A 157 -5.34 -25.69 4.13
C PRO A 157 -4.17 -24.86 4.68
N GLU A 158 -3.71 -25.28 5.87
CA GLU A 158 -2.58 -24.63 6.53
C GLU A 158 -1.29 -25.28 6.10
N ASP A 159 -0.86 -25.14 4.95
CA ASP A 159 0.40 -25.76 4.52
C ASP A 159 1.61 -24.88 4.76
#